data_e09473460434b58a6357e751ff22cff0
#
_entry.id   e09473460434b58a6357e751ff22cff0
#
_cell.length_a   1.000
_cell.length_b   1.000
_cell.length_c   1.000
_cell.angle_alpha   90.00
_cell.angle_beta   90.00
_cell.angle_gamma   90.00
#
_symmetry.space_group_name_H-M   'P 1'
#
loop_
_entity.id
_entity.type
_entity.pdbx_description
1 polymer ?
#
loop_
_entity_poly.entity_id
_entity_poly.type
_entity_poly.pdbx_seq_one_letter_code
_entity_poly.pdbx_strand_id
1 'polypeptide(L)'
;KCGLLICYDVRFPELYRKYHLEDVRLMLHSFHNARMREGAVHFIIMPATLQTRAATNNMFVSATNSCARRSWPGLLVTPDGRIASRLPQDEPGILMSLIDADRGYYDASAPYRRRAIEGKLHSGESVDDERSRKRSGH
;
A
#
# COMPACT_ATOMS: atom_id res chain seq x y z
N LYS A 1 -9.26 -12.40 -5.66
CA LYS A 1 -7.90 -12.99 -5.71
C LYS A 1 -7.01 -12.39 -4.64
N CYS A 2 -6.13 -13.22 -4.07
CA CYS A 2 -5.09 -12.79 -3.12
C CYS A 2 -3.71 -13.04 -3.73
N GLY A 3 -2.76 -12.17 -3.42
CA GLY A 3 -1.35 -12.31 -3.74
C GLY A 3 -0.52 -12.57 -2.48
N LEU A 4 0.62 -13.20 -2.65
CA LEU A 4 1.57 -13.49 -1.57
C LEU A 4 2.94 -12.90 -1.92
N LEU A 5 3.53 -12.15 -1.01
CA LEU A 5 4.88 -11.61 -1.10
C LEU A 5 5.64 -11.82 0.21
N ILE A 6 6.95 -11.81 0.15
CA ILE A 6 7.81 -12.06 1.32
C ILE A 6 8.85 -10.95 1.45
N CYS A 7 8.86 -10.29 2.59
CA CYS A 7 9.93 -9.44 3.11
C CYS A 7 10.50 -8.44 2.09
N TYR A 8 11.65 -8.77 1.50
CA TYR A 8 12.39 -7.89 0.60
C TYR A 8 11.63 -7.53 -0.69
N ASP A 9 10.63 -8.32 -1.08
CA ASP A 9 9.78 -8.09 -2.24
C ASP A 9 9.07 -6.72 -2.21
N VAL A 10 8.87 -6.15 -1.01
CA VAL A 10 8.29 -4.81 -0.84
C VAL A 10 9.09 -3.71 -1.56
N ARG A 11 10.38 -3.92 -1.78
CA ARG A 11 11.26 -2.98 -2.46
C ARG A 11 10.93 -2.81 -3.93
N PHE A 12 10.28 -3.78 -4.53
CA PHE A 12 10.01 -3.84 -5.97
C PHE A 12 8.55 -3.47 -6.28
N PRO A 13 8.27 -2.23 -6.72
CA PRO A 13 6.92 -1.81 -7.09
C PRO A 13 6.36 -2.64 -8.25
N GLU A 14 7.24 -3.19 -9.09
CA GLU A 14 6.90 -4.01 -10.26
C GLU A 14 6.13 -5.27 -9.87
N LEU A 15 6.46 -5.89 -8.73
CA LEU A 15 5.76 -7.08 -8.23
C LEU A 15 4.30 -6.74 -7.87
N TYR A 16 4.08 -5.65 -7.14
CA TYR A 16 2.73 -5.19 -6.82
C TYR A 16 1.94 -4.83 -8.07
N ARG A 17 2.61 -4.19 -9.04
CA ARG A 17 2.00 -3.84 -10.32
C ARG A 17 1.58 -5.08 -11.10
N LYS A 18 2.43 -6.12 -11.12
CA LYS A 18 2.11 -7.39 -11.75
C LYS A 18 0.88 -8.04 -11.12
N TYR A 19 0.80 -8.09 -9.79
CA TYR A 19 -0.37 -8.60 -9.09
C TYR A 19 -1.64 -7.77 -9.36
N HIS A 20 -1.52 -6.45 -9.46
CA HIS A 20 -2.63 -5.59 -9.87
C HIS A 20 -3.17 -5.95 -11.27
N LEU A 21 -2.28 -6.23 -12.22
CA LEU A 21 -2.65 -6.65 -13.57
C LEU A 21 -3.34 -8.03 -13.61
N GLU A 22 -3.12 -8.85 -12.60
CA GLU A 22 -3.77 -10.14 -12.39
C GLU A 22 -5.07 -10.04 -11.57
N ASP A 23 -5.60 -8.83 -11.37
CA ASP A 23 -6.81 -8.55 -10.56
C ASP A 23 -6.70 -8.99 -9.10
N VAL A 24 -5.52 -8.97 -8.52
CA VAL A 24 -5.33 -9.20 -7.08
C VAL A 24 -5.84 -7.98 -6.30
N ARG A 25 -6.76 -8.21 -5.36
CA ARG A 25 -7.38 -7.18 -4.52
C ARG A 25 -6.82 -7.16 -3.10
N LEU A 26 -6.22 -8.24 -2.65
CA LEU A 26 -5.58 -8.37 -1.33
C LEU A 26 -4.18 -8.95 -1.49
N MET A 27 -3.19 -8.20 -1.04
CA MET A 27 -1.81 -8.65 -0.90
C MET A 27 -1.55 -9.07 0.54
N LEU A 28 -1.14 -10.30 0.73
CA LEU A 28 -0.62 -10.82 2.00
C LEU A 28 0.90 -10.76 1.94
N HIS A 29 1.51 -9.99 2.84
CA HIS A 29 2.95 -9.75 2.81
C HIS A 29 3.57 -10.03 4.17
N SER A 30 4.42 -11.04 4.24
CA SER A 30 5.08 -11.49 5.47
C SER A 30 6.48 -10.91 5.59
N PHE A 31 6.83 -10.45 6.80
CA PHE A 31 8.13 -9.83 7.10
C PHE A 31 8.79 -10.44 8.34
N HIS A 32 10.10 -10.32 8.37
CA HIS A 32 10.88 -10.51 9.58
C HIS A 32 11.87 -9.35 9.75
N ASN A 33 11.34 -8.17 10.08
CA ASN A 33 12.14 -6.99 10.43
C ASN A 33 12.11 -6.82 11.95
N ALA A 34 13.10 -7.35 12.62
CA ALA A 34 13.19 -7.36 14.07
C ALA A 34 14.57 -6.94 14.58
N ARG A 35 14.65 -6.58 15.86
CA ARG A 35 15.90 -6.23 16.56
C ARG A 35 16.69 -5.10 15.89
N MET A 36 15.97 -4.19 15.24
CA MET A 36 16.58 -3.04 14.58
C MET A 36 17.23 -2.12 15.62
N ARG A 37 18.28 -1.42 15.21
CA ARG A 37 18.87 -0.38 16.06
C ARG A 37 17.86 0.76 16.30
N GLU A 38 18.01 1.44 17.40
CA GLU A 38 17.23 2.66 17.68
C GLU A 38 17.40 3.68 16.56
N GLY A 39 16.30 4.34 16.18
CA GLY A 39 16.31 5.30 15.08
C GLY A 39 16.43 4.69 13.67
N ALA A 40 16.33 3.36 13.53
CA ALA A 40 16.40 2.74 12.21
C ALA A 40 15.29 3.28 11.29
N VAL A 41 15.68 3.68 10.09
CA VAL A 41 14.77 4.26 9.07
C VAL A 41 13.59 3.36 8.73
N HIS A 42 13.72 2.05 8.93
CA HIS A 42 12.68 1.07 8.64
C HIS A 42 11.37 1.29 9.42
N PHE A 43 11.43 1.90 10.61
CA PHE A 43 10.22 2.24 11.37
C PHE A 43 9.33 3.24 10.64
N ILE A 44 9.94 4.10 9.84
CA ILE A 44 9.25 5.15 9.07
C ILE A 44 8.95 4.65 7.66
N ILE A 45 9.98 4.12 6.98
CA ILE A 45 9.88 3.83 5.55
C ILE A 45 9.01 2.62 5.23
N MET A 46 8.96 1.61 6.11
CA MET A 46 8.21 0.38 5.81
C MET A 46 6.70 0.61 5.79
N PRO A 47 6.06 1.23 6.81
CA PRO A 47 4.66 1.58 6.75
C PRO A 47 4.33 2.49 5.56
N ALA A 48 5.14 3.53 5.31
CA ALA A 48 4.94 4.45 4.20
C ALA A 48 5.02 3.74 2.83
N THR A 49 5.95 2.79 2.68
CA THR A 49 6.05 2.00 1.46
C THR A 49 4.80 1.14 1.25
N LEU A 50 4.32 0.45 2.29
CA LEU A 50 3.11 -0.37 2.20
C LEU A 50 1.87 0.47 1.84
N GLN A 51 1.74 1.67 2.41
CA GLN A 51 0.69 2.63 2.06
C GLN A 51 0.77 3.03 0.57
N THR A 52 1.98 3.34 0.09
CA THR A 52 2.21 3.66 -1.32
C THR A 52 1.89 2.49 -2.24
N ARG A 53 2.29 1.25 -1.87
CA ARG A 53 1.97 0.04 -2.65
C ARG A 53 0.46 -0.17 -2.75
N ALA A 54 -0.27 -0.02 -1.64
CA ALA A 54 -1.72 -0.14 -1.60
C ALA A 54 -2.38 0.92 -2.52
N ALA A 55 -2.06 2.20 -2.32
CA ALA A 55 -2.68 3.30 -3.04
C ALA A 55 -2.40 3.29 -4.54
N THR A 56 -1.16 3.05 -4.95
CA THR A 56 -0.79 3.06 -6.37
C THR A 56 -1.29 1.86 -7.16
N ASN A 57 -1.66 0.77 -6.47
CA ASN A 57 -2.17 -0.44 -7.08
C ASN A 57 -3.64 -0.73 -6.76
N ASN A 58 -4.31 0.16 -6.01
CA ASN A 58 -5.71 0.02 -5.62
C ASN A 58 -6.02 -1.37 -5.04
N MET A 59 -5.24 -1.79 -4.04
CA MET A 59 -5.39 -3.08 -3.37
C MET A 59 -5.20 -2.95 -1.87
N PHE A 60 -5.83 -3.84 -1.11
CA PHE A 60 -5.52 -4.02 0.30
C PHE A 60 -4.12 -4.62 0.44
N VAL A 61 -3.38 -4.18 1.47
CA VAL A 61 -2.11 -4.79 1.85
C VAL A 61 -2.17 -5.16 3.32
N SER A 62 -2.17 -6.46 3.60
CA SER A 62 -2.06 -7.02 4.95
C SER A 62 -0.61 -7.42 5.18
N ALA A 63 0.07 -6.68 6.03
CA ALA A 63 1.47 -6.92 6.36
C ALA A 63 1.61 -7.50 7.77
N THR A 64 2.25 -8.65 7.87
CA THR A 64 2.63 -9.26 9.15
C THR A 64 4.12 -9.07 9.39
N ASN A 65 4.53 -8.83 10.64
CA ASN A 65 5.93 -8.72 11.00
C ASN A 65 6.21 -9.43 12.33
N SER A 66 7.48 -9.62 12.63
CA SER A 66 7.90 -10.13 13.93
C SER A 66 7.45 -9.20 15.06
N CYS A 67 7.04 -9.76 16.19
CA CYS A 67 6.77 -9.04 17.43
C CYS A 67 8.01 -8.92 18.34
N ALA A 68 9.18 -9.35 17.87
CA ALA A 68 10.41 -9.19 18.64
C ALA A 68 10.78 -7.70 18.79
N ARG A 69 11.42 -7.38 19.91
CA ARG A 69 11.76 -6.00 20.26
C ARG A 69 12.36 -5.20 19.10
N ARG A 70 11.93 -3.96 18.96
CA ARG A 70 12.33 -3.02 17.90
C ARG A 70 11.96 -3.52 16.51
N SER A 71 10.71 -3.90 16.34
CA SER A 71 10.06 -4.19 15.05
C SER A 71 9.01 -3.14 14.74
N TRP A 72 8.74 -2.88 13.47
CA TRP A 72 7.52 -2.14 13.11
C TRP A 72 6.31 -3.10 13.18
N PRO A 73 5.12 -2.62 13.60
CA PRO A 73 3.97 -3.48 13.86
C PRO A 73 3.33 -4.03 12.58
N GLY A 74 2.71 -5.20 12.67
CA GLY A 74 1.80 -5.69 11.63
C GLY A 74 0.63 -4.72 11.42
N LEU A 75 0.18 -4.56 10.17
CA LEU A 75 -0.84 -3.59 9.80
C LEU A 75 -1.65 -4.01 8.56
N LEU A 76 -2.85 -3.43 8.45
CA LEU A 76 -3.69 -3.50 7.25
C LEU A 76 -3.80 -2.11 6.63
N VAL A 77 -3.52 -2.03 5.34
CA VAL A 77 -3.68 -0.82 4.53
C VAL A 77 -4.83 -0.99 3.54
N THR A 78 -5.68 0.01 3.44
CA THR A 78 -6.78 0.08 2.47
C THR A 78 -6.31 0.51 1.08
N PRO A 79 -7.10 0.27 0.01
CA PRO A 79 -6.73 0.63 -1.36
C PRO A 79 -6.44 2.11 -1.61
N ASP A 80 -6.89 3.01 -0.75
CA ASP A 80 -6.59 4.45 -0.78
C ASP A 80 -5.33 4.83 0.03
N GLY A 81 -4.59 3.84 0.57
CA GLY A 81 -3.34 4.03 1.29
C GLY A 81 -3.47 4.35 2.78
N ARG A 82 -4.66 4.30 3.36
CA ARG A 82 -4.85 4.52 4.79
C ARG A 82 -4.53 3.26 5.59
N ILE A 83 -3.90 3.42 6.73
CA ILE A 83 -3.76 2.33 7.71
C ILE A 83 -5.12 2.14 8.40
N ALA A 84 -5.81 1.04 8.07
CA ALA A 84 -7.10 0.71 8.66
C ALA A 84 -6.96 0.18 10.09
N SER A 85 -5.93 -0.60 10.34
CA SER A 85 -5.64 -1.17 11.65
C SER A 85 -4.17 -1.58 11.75
N ARG A 86 -3.66 -1.60 12.97
CA ARG A 86 -2.29 -2.05 13.27
C ARG A 86 -2.21 -2.68 14.65
N LEU A 87 -1.28 -3.61 14.83
CA LEU A 87 -0.95 -4.19 16.12
C LEU A 87 -0.13 -3.21 16.98
N PRO A 88 -0.08 -3.40 18.30
CA PRO A 88 0.91 -2.77 19.14
C PRO A 88 2.34 -3.10 18.66
N GLN A 89 3.25 -2.18 18.89
CA GLN A 89 4.66 -2.41 18.57
C GLN A 89 5.30 -3.33 19.62
N ASP A 90 6.16 -4.24 19.15
CA ASP A 90 6.96 -5.13 19.99
C ASP A 90 6.12 -6.09 20.89
N GLU A 91 4.85 -6.28 20.56
CA GLU A 91 3.94 -7.17 21.25
C GLU A 91 3.34 -8.21 20.29
N PRO A 92 3.17 -9.47 20.76
CA PRO A 92 2.45 -10.46 19.98
C PRO A 92 0.96 -10.13 19.92
N GLY A 93 0.33 -10.40 18.78
CA GLY A 93 -1.11 -10.15 18.63
C GLY A 93 -1.69 -10.73 17.36
N ILE A 94 -3.01 -10.75 17.31
CA ILE A 94 -3.78 -11.12 16.13
C ILE A 94 -4.56 -9.89 15.69
N LEU A 95 -4.40 -9.51 14.42
CA LEU A 95 -5.18 -8.45 13.80
C LEU A 95 -6.29 -9.09 13.00
N MET A 96 -7.53 -8.82 13.39
CA MET A 96 -8.72 -9.26 12.68
C MET A 96 -9.35 -8.06 11.99
N SER A 97 -9.66 -8.21 10.70
CA SER A 97 -10.28 -7.14 9.92
C SER A 97 -11.28 -7.73 8.93
N LEU A 98 -12.42 -7.10 8.83
CA LEU A 98 -13.38 -7.40 7.77
C LEU A 98 -13.01 -6.58 6.53
N ILE A 99 -12.78 -7.26 5.41
CA ILE A 99 -12.49 -6.64 4.12
C ILE A 99 -13.75 -6.73 3.26
N ASP A 100 -14.34 -5.58 2.98
CA ASP A 100 -15.40 -5.44 1.98
C ASP A 100 -14.75 -5.18 0.62
N ALA A 101 -14.73 -6.20 -0.23
CA ALA A 101 -14.10 -6.14 -1.55
C ALA A 101 -14.92 -5.30 -2.55
N ASP A 102 -16.21 -5.07 -2.28
CA ASP A 102 -17.12 -4.33 -3.15
C ASP A 102 -17.17 -2.84 -2.80
N ARG A 103 -16.61 -2.48 -1.66
CA ARG A 103 -16.50 -1.08 -1.25
C ARG A 103 -15.60 -0.30 -2.20
N GLY A 104 -16.11 0.82 -2.74
CA GLY A 104 -15.33 1.77 -3.51
C GLY A 104 -14.34 2.53 -2.63
N TYR A 105 -13.09 2.63 -3.07
CA TYR A 105 -12.04 3.46 -2.46
C TYR A 105 -11.61 4.55 -3.42
N TYR A 106 -11.14 5.67 -2.88
CA TYR A 106 -10.56 6.73 -3.69
C TYR A 106 -9.31 6.24 -4.40
N ASP A 107 -9.29 6.38 -5.73
CA ASP A 107 -8.19 5.94 -6.59
C ASP A 107 -7.80 7.05 -7.57
N ALA A 108 -6.84 7.89 -7.16
CA ALA A 108 -6.35 8.99 -7.98
C ALA A 108 -5.68 8.54 -9.29
N SER A 109 -5.19 7.31 -9.33
CA SER A 109 -4.45 6.77 -10.47
C SER A 109 -5.35 6.08 -11.50
N ALA A 110 -6.59 5.79 -11.15
CA ALA A 110 -7.50 4.99 -11.99
C ALA A 110 -7.57 5.46 -13.45
N PRO A 111 -7.76 6.78 -13.76
CA PRO A 111 -7.90 7.24 -15.14
C PRO A 111 -6.66 7.05 -16.02
N TYR A 112 -5.48 6.98 -15.37
CA TYR A 112 -4.19 7.04 -16.07
C TYR A 112 -3.32 5.81 -15.86
N ARG A 113 -3.67 4.94 -14.90
CA ARG A 113 -2.84 3.80 -14.50
C ARG A 113 -2.52 2.89 -15.69
N ARG A 114 -3.52 2.56 -16.52
CA ARG A 114 -3.31 1.71 -17.70
C ARG A 114 -2.34 2.34 -18.69
N ARG A 115 -2.50 3.63 -19.01
CA ARG A 115 -1.61 4.36 -19.92
C ARG A 115 -0.17 4.40 -19.37
N ALA A 116 -0.03 4.62 -18.06
CA ALA A 116 1.29 4.63 -17.41
C ALA A 116 1.96 3.24 -17.46
N ILE A 117 1.20 2.16 -17.27
CA ILE A 117 1.70 0.77 -17.41
C ILE A 117 2.19 0.50 -18.82
N GLU A 118 1.52 1.03 -19.84
CA GLU A 118 1.92 0.93 -21.24
C GLU A 118 3.08 1.86 -21.62
N GLY A 119 3.68 2.55 -20.64
CA GLY A 119 4.74 3.52 -20.88
C GLY A 119 4.29 4.85 -21.46
N LYS A 120 2.98 5.08 -21.55
CA LYS A 120 2.39 6.34 -22.03
C LYS A 120 2.19 7.27 -20.84
N LEU A 121 3.18 8.11 -20.58
CA LEU A 121 3.07 9.13 -19.54
C LEU A 121 2.05 10.19 -19.93
N HIS A 122 1.31 10.69 -18.95
CA HIS A 122 0.40 11.80 -19.13
C HIS A 122 1.21 13.10 -19.16
N SER A 123 1.53 13.62 -20.34
CA SER A 123 2.10 14.96 -20.48
C SER A 123 1.21 15.80 -21.40
N GLY A 124 0.63 16.87 -20.86
CA GLY A 124 0.01 17.92 -21.65
C GLY A 124 -1.49 17.78 -21.97
N GLU A 125 -2.17 16.71 -21.62
CA GLU A 125 -3.64 16.66 -21.69
C GLU A 125 -4.24 17.35 -20.46
N SER A 126 -5.24 18.21 -20.67
CA SER A 126 -6.02 18.77 -19.56
C SER A 126 -6.76 17.65 -18.84
N VAL A 127 -6.52 17.52 -17.54
CA VAL A 127 -7.29 16.61 -16.70
C VAL A 127 -8.62 17.27 -16.41
N ASP A 128 -9.70 16.70 -16.88
CA ASP A 128 -11.05 17.10 -16.50
C ASP A 128 -11.39 16.56 -15.11
N ASP A 129 -10.71 17.10 -14.11
CA ASP A 129 -10.91 16.80 -12.70
C ASP A 129 -11.52 18.02 -12.03
N GLU A 130 -12.69 17.84 -11.43
CA GLU A 130 -13.42 18.89 -10.71
C GLU A 130 -12.59 19.59 -9.64
N ARG A 131 -11.63 18.87 -9.04
CA ARG A 131 -10.67 19.43 -8.08
C ARG A 131 -9.66 20.38 -8.72
N SER A 132 -9.30 20.15 -9.98
CA SER A 132 -8.41 21.05 -10.74
C SER A 132 -9.12 22.33 -11.15
N ARG A 133 -10.43 22.28 -11.36
CA ARG A 133 -11.26 23.46 -11.70
C ARG A 133 -11.43 24.40 -10.51
N LYS A 134 -11.36 23.90 -9.28
CA LYS A 134 -11.52 24.70 -8.04
C LYS A 134 -10.22 25.34 -7.54
N ARG A 135 -9.10 25.24 -8.25
CA ARG A 135 -7.80 25.83 -7.87
C ARG A 135 -7.66 27.34 -8.14
N SER A 136 -8.65 28.00 -8.70
CA SER A 136 -8.64 29.45 -8.99
C SER A 136 -9.11 30.31 -7.82
N GLY A 137 -8.73 29.97 -6.61
CA GLY A 137 -9.15 30.68 -5.40
C GLY A 137 -8.08 30.68 -4.31
N HIS A 138 -6.89 31.20 -4.61
CA HIS A 138 -5.92 31.66 -3.58
C HIS A 138 -5.27 32.93 -4.06
#